data_88fb60d9753f8d5f2349c5e49c3c2a61
#
_entry.id   88fb60d9753f8d5f2349c5e49c3c2a61
#
_cell.length_a   1.000
_cell.length_b   1.000
_cell.length_c   1.000
_cell.angle_alpha   90.00
_cell.angle_beta   90.00
_cell.angle_gamma   90.00
#
_symmetry.space_group_name_H-M   'P 1'
#
loop_
_entity.id
_entity.type
_entity.pdbx_description
1 polymer ?
#
loop_
_entity_poly.entity_id
_entity_poly.type
_entity_poly.pdbx_seq_one_letter_code
_entity_poly.pdbx_strand_id
1 'polypeptide(L)'
;MTSLAKFLAAAAAVAILGLPAAQAQDALPDLGGRTIVAVTENAYVPLNFADPATGEGIGLEYDLFNEIAKRLNAKVDWQLSSWDVMIQAVRDGQFEVGMDGITINDERKSQIDFSDSYLTSQQLMLVRADETRFTDAASFAADAANLVGAQAGTTNFYVAVYNVLDGDEANPRIKLFDTFGTSVAALQAGDVDTVLMDQTSANGYIGANPGAFKIIGEPLGTEDFGFILTPGSDLVAPINAALAQIKADGTMDALQQKWFYEYNSAQ
;
A
#
# COMPACT_ATOMS: atom_id res chain seq x y z
N MET A 1 62.72 -62.17 24.24
CA MET A 1 61.91 -61.95 25.45
C MET A 1 60.99 -60.82 25.10
N THR A 2 59.72 -61.09 25.00
CA THR A 2 58.47 -60.29 24.96
C THR A 2 58.47 -58.92 24.31
N SER A 3 58.04 -58.93 23.06
CA SER A 3 57.63 -57.76 22.25
C SER A 3 56.19 -57.39 22.56
N LEU A 4 55.96 -56.17 22.91
CA LEU A 4 54.63 -55.60 23.21
C LEU A 4 54.07 -54.90 21.94
N ALA A 5 53.10 -55.53 21.28
CA ALA A 5 52.42 -54.93 20.14
C ALA A 5 51.41 -53.88 20.63
N LYS A 6 51.55 -52.60 20.14
CA LYS A 6 50.57 -51.50 20.36
C LYS A 6 49.54 -51.54 19.20
N PHE A 7 48.28 -51.80 19.54
CA PHE A 7 47.15 -51.60 18.65
C PHE A 7 46.75 -50.10 18.67
N LEU A 8 46.86 -49.41 17.51
CA LEU A 8 46.20 -48.13 17.28
C LEU A 8 44.79 -48.40 16.75
N ALA A 9 43.77 -48.00 17.50
CA ALA A 9 42.40 -47.95 17.04
C ALA A 9 42.17 -46.56 16.42
N ALA A 10 41.97 -46.48 15.12
CA ALA A 10 41.56 -45.26 14.44
C ALA A 10 40.02 -45.15 14.54
N ALA A 11 39.55 -44.15 15.31
CA ALA A 11 38.13 -43.77 15.34
C ALA A 11 37.82 -42.87 14.13
N ALA A 12 37.07 -43.36 13.16
CA ALA A 12 36.53 -42.57 12.08
C ALA A 12 35.30 -41.77 12.58
N ALA A 13 35.45 -40.45 12.76
CA ALA A 13 34.33 -39.59 13.03
C ALA A 13 33.55 -39.30 11.73
N VAL A 14 32.38 -39.88 11.61
CA VAL A 14 31.43 -39.53 10.51
C VAL A 14 30.78 -38.21 10.83
N ALA A 15 31.21 -37.12 10.17
CA ALA A 15 30.54 -35.85 10.19
C ALA A 15 29.24 -35.93 9.39
N ILE A 16 28.11 -36.07 10.04
CA ILE A 16 26.80 -35.92 9.40
C ILE A 16 26.61 -34.42 9.14
N LEU A 17 26.89 -34.02 7.89
CA LEU A 17 26.48 -32.71 7.38
C LEU A 17 24.94 -32.68 7.32
N GLY A 18 24.32 -32.08 8.34
CA GLY A 18 22.90 -31.78 8.32
C GLY A 18 22.61 -30.83 7.15
N LEU A 19 22.04 -31.35 6.08
CA LEU A 19 21.40 -30.53 5.05
C LEU A 19 20.28 -29.72 5.74
N PRO A 20 20.19 -28.40 5.51
CA PRO A 20 19.03 -27.66 5.97
C PRO A 20 17.79 -28.31 5.35
N ALA A 21 16.85 -28.75 6.18
CA ALA A 21 15.54 -29.19 5.72
C ALA A 21 14.95 -28.00 4.95
N ALA A 22 14.83 -28.11 3.64
CA ALA A 22 13.99 -27.22 2.88
C ALA A 22 12.59 -27.34 3.49
N GLN A 23 12.10 -26.28 4.16
CA GLN A 23 10.73 -26.24 4.58
C GLN A 23 9.90 -26.39 3.31
N ALA A 24 9.15 -27.48 3.22
CA ALA A 24 8.16 -27.64 2.15
C ALA A 24 7.19 -26.46 2.32
N GLN A 25 7.26 -25.52 1.40
CA GLN A 25 6.28 -24.42 1.33
C GLN A 25 4.95 -25.10 1.05
N ASP A 26 3.98 -24.96 1.96
CA ASP A 26 2.66 -25.54 1.78
C ASP A 26 2.11 -25.10 0.42
N ALA A 27 1.55 -26.06 -0.35
CA ALA A 27 0.98 -25.77 -1.64
C ALA A 27 -0.16 -24.76 -1.47
N LEU A 28 -0.17 -23.70 -2.28
CA LEU A 28 -1.24 -22.71 -2.26
C LEU A 28 -2.59 -23.37 -2.65
N PRO A 29 -3.70 -22.87 -2.12
CA PRO A 29 -5.03 -23.25 -2.58
C PRO A 29 -5.18 -23.01 -4.08
N ASP A 30 -5.77 -23.98 -4.80
CA ASP A 30 -6.12 -23.83 -6.22
C ASP A 30 -7.58 -23.42 -6.35
N LEU A 31 -7.84 -22.23 -6.90
CA LEU A 31 -9.18 -21.69 -7.09
C LEU A 31 -9.83 -22.17 -8.41
N GLY A 32 -9.19 -23.10 -9.13
CA GLY A 32 -9.80 -23.78 -10.28
C GLY A 32 -10.16 -22.89 -11.46
N GLY A 33 -9.49 -21.77 -11.67
CA GLY A 33 -9.77 -20.81 -12.73
C GLY A 33 -10.92 -19.85 -12.42
N ARG A 34 -11.35 -19.73 -11.15
CA ARG A 34 -12.35 -18.74 -10.67
C ARG A 34 -11.96 -17.33 -11.15
N THR A 35 -12.94 -16.57 -11.57
CA THR A 35 -12.77 -15.13 -11.81
C THR A 35 -13.13 -14.38 -10.53
N ILE A 36 -12.23 -13.53 -10.05
CA ILE A 36 -12.41 -12.66 -8.87
C ILE A 36 -12.75 -11.27 -9.40
N VAL A 37 -13.86 -10.70 -8.94
CA VAL A 37 -14.24 -9.32 -9.28
C VAL A 37 -13.56 -8.38 -8.31
N ALA A 38 -12.56 -7.62 -8.81
CA ALA A 38 -11.77 -6.69 -8.04
C ALA A 38 -12.09 -5.24 -8.42
N VAL A 39 -12.08 -4.32 -7.45
CA VAL A 39 -12.40 -2.91 -7.65
C VAL A 39 -11.30 -1.98 -7.11
N THR A 40 -11.06 -0.87 -7.82
CA THR A 40 -10.18 0.24 -7.41
C THR A 40 -10.73 1.58 -7.92
N GLU A 41 -10.27 2.71 -7.39
CA GLU A 41 -10.59 4.04 -7.94
C GLU A 41 -9.73 4.39 -9.16
N ASN A 42 -8.53 3.80 -9.24
CA ASN A 42 -7.57 4.06 -10.32
C ASN A 42 -7.06 5.52 -10.34
N ALA A 43 -6.87 6.10 -9.16
CA ALA A 43 -6.50 7.52 -8.97
C ALA A 43 -5.37 7.75 -7.94
N TYR A 44 -4.68 6.69 -7.49
CA TYR A 44 -3.70 6.74 -6.39
C TYR A 44 -2.30 6.27 -6.80
N VAL A 45 -1.51 7.17 -7.41
CA VAL A 45 -0.12 6.91 -7.86
C VAL A 45 0.80 6.62 -6.67
N PRO A 46 1.68 5.62 -6.74
CA PRO A 46 1.93 4.62 -7.78
C PRO A 46 1.23 3.27 -7.48
N LEU A 47 0.24 3.24 -6.58
CA LEU A 47 -0.46 2.03 -6.15
C LEU A 47 -1.44 1.54 -7.21
N ASN A 48 -2.35 2.43 -7.66
CA ASN A 48 -3.33 2.17 -8.70
C ASN A 48 -3.65 3.47 -9.45
N PHE A 49 -3.49 3.49 -10.76
CA PHE A 49 -3.77 4.69 -11.56
C PHE A 49 -3.88 4.35 -13.04
N ALA A 50 -4.49 5.26 -13.82
CA ALA A 50 -4.56 5.12 -15.27
C ALA A 50 -3.20 5.45 -15.91
N ASP A 51 -2.69 4.56 -16.76
CA ASP A 51 -1.53 4.84 -17.58
C ASP A 51 -1.83 6.05 -18.48
N PRO A 52 -1.03 7.13 -18.41
CA PRO A 52 -1.27 8.33 -19.18
C PRO A 52 -1.26 8.12 -20.71
N ALA A 53 -0.58 7.07 -21.20
CA ALA A 53 -0.45 6.79 -22.62
C ALA A 53 -1.59 5.92 -23.16
N THR A 54 -2.09 4.96 -22.37
CA THR A 54 -3.05 3.95 -22.82
C THR A 54 -4.41 4.07 -22.16
N GLY A 55 -4.49 4.70 -20.98
CA GLY A 55 -5.68 4.73 -20.13
C GLY A 55 -5.94 3.44 -19.36
N GLU A 56 -5.09 2.43 -19.50
CA GLU A 56 -5.22 1.16 -18.76
C GLU A 56 -4.83 1.36 -17.29
N GLY A 57 -5.45 0.57 -16.40
CA GLY A 57 -5.11 0.56 -14.99
C GLY A 57 -3.76 -0.11 -14.75
N ILE A 58 -2.84 0.60 -14.10
CA ILE A 58 -1.51 0.13 -13.74
C ILE A 58 -1.17 0.50 -12.30
N GLY A 59 -0.12 -0.07 -11.74
CA GLY A 59 0.36 0.23 -10.39
C GLY A 59 0.75 -1.02 -9.61
N LEU A 60 1.31 -0.78 -8.41
CA LEU A 60 1.73 -1.85 -7.52
C LEU A 60 0.59 -2.83 -7.21
N GLU A 61 -0.60 -2.31 -6.91
CA GLU A 61 -1.74 -3.13 -6.51
C GLU A 61 -2.27 -3.99 -7.65
N TYR A 62 -2.29 -3.46 -8.88
CA TYR A 62 -2.64 -4.25 -10.06
C TYR A 62 -1.68 -5.42 -10.26
N ASP A 63 -0.38 -5.15 -10.25
CA ASP A 63 0.63 -6.20 -10.43
C ASP A 63 0.63 -7.21 -9.29
N LEU A 64 0.51 -6.74 -8.05
CA LEU A 64 0.47 -7.59 -6.87
C LEU A 64 -0.74 -8.50 -6.87
N PHE A 65 -1.93 -7.96 -7.13
CA PHE A 65 -3.15 -8.75 -7.10
C PHE A 65 -3.24 -9.71 -8.30
N ASN A 66 -2.73 -9.32 -9.47
CA ASN A 66 -2.60 -10.22 -10.62
C ASN A 66 -1.63 -11.38 -10.32
N GLU A 67 -0.51 -11.14 -9.61
CA GLU A 67 0.41 -12.20 -9.21
C GLU A 67 -0.22 -13.13 -8.14
N ILE A 68 -1.00 -12.57 -7.18
CA ILE A 68 -1.79 -13.36 -6.23
C ILE A 68 -2.75 -14.27 -6.98
N ALA A 69 -3.57 -13.72 -7.88
CA ALA A 69 -4.54 -14.49 -8.65
C ALA A 69 -3.89 -15.59 -9.48
N LYS A 70 -2.78 -15.28 -10.14
CA LYS A 70 -1.99 -16.25 -10.91
C LYS A 70 -1.50 -17.41 -10.04
N ARG A 71 -0.97 -17.13 -8.84
CA ARG A 71 -0.51 -18.18 -7.91
C ARG A 71 -1.65 -19.05 -7.39
N LEU A 72 -2.83 -18.49 -7.25
CA LEU A 72 -4.04 -19.18 -6.82
C LEU A 72 -4.81 -19.86 -7.97
N ASN A 73 -4.27 -19.87 -9.20
CA ASN A 73 -4.98 -20.32 -10.40
C ASN A 73 -6.37 -19.67 -10.54
N ALA A 74 -6.40 -18.33 -10.45
CA ALA A 74 -7.58 -17.49 -10.61
C ALA A 74 -7.36 -16.43 -11.71
N LYS A 75 -8.43 -15.76 -12.12
CA LYS A 75 -8.45 -14.61 -13.02
C LYS A 75 -8.98 -13.42 -12.28
N VAL A 76 -8.64 -12.20 -12.72
CA VAL A 76 -9.19 -10.96 -12.17
C VAL A 76 -10.05 -10.28 -13.22
N ASP A 77 -11.26 -9.90 -12.81
CA ASP A 77 -12.13 -8.98 -13.54
C ASP A 77 -12.06 -7.62 -12.84
N TRP A 78 -11.33 -6.68 -13.46
CA TRP A 78 -11.08 -5.37 -12.89
C TRP A 78 -12.25 -4.43 -13.14
N GLN A 79 -12.78 -3.84 -12.05
CA GLN A 79 -13.85 -2.86 -12.07
C GLN A 79 -13.36 -1.54 -11.48
N LEU A 80 -14.01 -0.43 -11.86
CA LEU A 80 -13.74 0.90 -11.31
C LEU A 80 -14.92 1.37 -10.49
N SER A 81 -14.63 2.02 -9.37
CA SER A 81 -15.60 2.69 -8.51
C SER A 81 -14.98 3.93 -7.88
N SER A 82 -15.78 4.94 -7.57
CA SER A 82 -15.30 6.03 -6.76
C SER A 82 -15.06 5.57 -5.31
N TRP A 83 -14.13 6.25 -4.64
CA TRP A 83 -13.75 5.94 -3.26
C TRP A 83 -14.95 5.96 -2.29
N ASP A 84 -15.82 6.95 -2.40
CA ASP A 84 -16.93 7.21 -1.47
C ASP A 84 -17.92 6.05 -1.35
N VAL A 85 -18.03 5.18 -2.37
CA VAL A 85 -18.94 4.02 -2.37
C VAL A 85 -18.20 2.68 -2.32
N MET A 86 -16.89 2.65 -2.51
CA MET A 86 -16.10 1.42 -2.69
C MET A 86 -16.21 0.47 -1.49
N ILE A 87 -15.95 0.95 -0.28
CA ILE A 87 -15.98 0.12 0.94
C ILE A 87 -17.36 -0.49 1.13
N GLN A 88 -18.43 0.31 0.92
CA GLN A 88 -19.79 -0.19 1.02
C GLN A 88 -20.12 -1.21 -0.07
N ALA A 89 -19.70 -0.98 -1.29
CA ALA A 89 -19.94 -1.88 -2.41
C ALA A 89 -19.27 -3.26 -2.21
N VAL A 90 -18.05 -3.29 -1.67
CA VAL A 90 -17.37 -4.53 -1.28
C VAL A 90 -18.08 -5.21 -0.10
N ARG A 91 -18.46 -4.45 0.93
CA ARG A 91 -19.22 -4.98 2.07
C ARG A 91 -20.53 -5.65 1.62
N ASP A 92 -21.23 -5.03 0.69
CA ASP A 92 -22.51 -5.49 0.19
C ASP A 92 -22.37 -6.60 -0.89
N GLY A 93 -21.14 -7.03 -1.21
CA GLY A 93 -20.85 -8.13 -2.13
C GLY A 93 -21.01 -7.78 -3.60
N GLN A 94 -21.02 -6.49 -3.98
CA GLN A 94 -21.02 -6.09 -5.38
C GLN A 94 -19.66 -6.36 -6.04
N PHE A 95 -18.60 -6.27 -5.26
CA PHE A 95 -17.23 -6.65 -5.62
C PHE A 95 -16.69 -7.59 -4.54
N GLU A 96 -15.84 -8.54 -4.93
CA GLU A 96 -15.30 -9.53 -4.00
C GLU A 96 -14.07 -9.00 -3.25
N VAL A 97 -13.27 -8.14 -3.92
CA VAL A 97 -12.03 -7.55 -3.39
C VAL A 97 -11.95 -6.09 -3.80
N GLY A 98 -11.53 -5.22 -2.86
CA GLY A 98 -11.24 -3.82 -3.15
C GLY A 98 -9.81 -3.46 -2.76
N MET A 99 -9.21 -2.52 -3.50
CA MET A 99 -7.88 -2.00 -3.25
C MET A 99 -7.75 -0.56 -3.72
N ASP A 100 -7.14 0.28 -2.89
CA ASP A 100 -6.94 1.71 -3.14
C ASP A 100 -6.04 2.34 -2.04
N GLY A 101 -4.94 1.67 -1.68
CA GLY A 101 -4.14 2.06 -0.52
C GLY A 101 -4.98 2.06 0.76
N ILE A 102 -5.80 1.01 0.98
CA ILE A 102 -6.80 1.04 2.03
C ILE A 102 -6.17 0.71 3.38
N THR A 103 -6.11 1.72 4.26
CA THR A 103 -5.59 1.58 5.62
C THR A 103 -6.41 0.58 6.43
N ILE A 104 -5.72 -0.38 7.04
CA ILE A 104 -6.27 -1.32 8.00
C ILE A 104 -6.49 -0.59 9.32
N ASN A 105 -7.74 -0.34 9.70
CA ASN A 105 -8.09 0.26 10.99
C ASN A 105 -9.33 -0.40 11.61
N ASP A 106 -9.58 -0.13 12.90
CA ASP A 106 -10.64 -0.81 13.64
C ASP A 106 -12.05 -0.44 13.16
N GLU A 107 -12.25 0.81 12.71
CA GLU A 107 -13.52 1.24 12.15
C GLU A 107 -13.87 0.41 10.92
N ARG A 108 -12.95 0.32 9.95
CA ARG A 108 -13.14 -0.45 8.72
C ARG A 108 -13.26 -1.95 8.99
N LYS A 109 -12.43 -2.51 9.90
CA LYS A 109 -12.54 -3.92 10.33
C LYS A 109 -13.88 -4.28 10.94
N SER A 110 -14.62 -3.31 11.48
CA SER A 110 -15.97 -3.55 11.97
C SER A 110 -17.01 -3.78 10.87
N GLN A 111 -16.66 -3.46 9.61
CA GLN A 111 -17.59 -3.45 8.49
C GLN A 111 -17.20 -4.42 7.36
N ILE A 112 -15.91 -4.70 7.20
CA ILE A 112 -15.33 -5.49 6.11
C ILE A 112 -14.19 -6.37 6.62
N ASP A 113 -13.88 -7.44 5.90
CA ASP A 113 -12.68 -8.22 6.14
C ASP A 113 -11.47 -7.60 5.41
N PHE A 114 -10.29 -7.85 5.96
CA PHE A 114 -9.01 -7.44 5.37
C PHE A 114 -8.11 -8.64 5.10
N SER A 115 -7.29 -8.51 4.06
CA SER A 115 -6.08 -9.33 3.95
C SER A 115 -5.06 -8.94 5.02
N ASP A 116 -4.00 -9.74 5.15
CA ASP A 116 -2.77 -9.28 5.80
C ASP A 116 -2.24 -8.03 5.09
N SER A 117 -1.54 -7.17 5.84
CA SER A 117 -0.92 -5.97 5.26
C SER A 117 0.05 -6.35 4.13
N TYR A 118 -0.05 -5.68 2.98
CA TYR A 118 0.92 -5.81 1.89
C TYR A 118 1.96 -4.69 1.89
N LEU A 119 1.69 -3.55 2.52
CA LEU A 119 2.56 -2.39 2.60
C LEU A 119 2.35 -1.66 3.92
N THR A 120 3.45 -1.17 4.53
CA THR A 120 3.43 -0.22 5.65
C THR A 120 3.96 1.11 5.16
N SER A 121 3.27 2.21 5.46
CA SER A 121 3.63 3.57 5.05
C SER A 121 3.48 4.57 6.20
N GLN A 122 3.89 5.81 5.96
CA GLN A 122 3.80 6.90 6.93
C GLN A 122 2.98 8.05 6.35
N GLN A 123 2.16 8.70 7.17
CA GLN A 123 1.43 9.89 6.79
C GLN A 123 2.33 11.12 6.84
N LEU A 124 2.38 11.87 5.75
CA LEU A 124 3.28 13.00 5.54
C LEU A 124 2.52 14.23 5.01
N MET A 125 3.13 15.40 5.17
CA MET A 125 2.66 16.64 4.56
C MET A 125 3.42 16.89 3.25
N LEU A 126 2.72 16.85 2.12
CA LEU A 126 3.22 17.27 0.81
C LEU A 126 2.87 18.74 0.58
N VAL A 127 3.87 19.54 0.17
CA VAL A 127 3.70 20.95 -0.16
C VAL A 127 4.39 21.27 -1.49
N ARG A 128 4.10 22.44 -2.07
CA ARG A 128 4.88 22.95 -3.22
C ARG A 128 6.34 23.13 -2.83
N ALA A 129 7.24 22.96 -3.77
CA ALA A 129 8.69 23.03 -3.52
C ALA A 129 9.15 24.41 -3.00
N ASP A 130 8.48 25.47 -3.40
CA ASP A 130 8.75 26.87 -3.01
C ASP A 130 8.05 27.31 -1.72
N GLU A 131 7.27 26.43 -1.06
CA GLU A 131 6.60 26.76 0.20
C GLU A 131 7.60 27.08 1.31
N THR A 132 7.44 28.23 1.97
CA THR A 132 8.36 28.71 3.03
C THR A 132 7.63 29.29 4.23
N ARG A 133 6.28 29.42 4.17
CA ARG A 133 5.47 30.03 5.25
C ARG A 133 5.38 29.13 6.47
N PHE A 134 5.47 27.83 6.28
CA PHE A 134 5.42 26.83 7.35
C PHE A 134 6.32 25.63 7.00
N THR A 135 6.78 24.90 8.01
CA THR A 135 7.76 23.80 7.89
C THR A 135 7.30 22.50 8.53
N ASP A 136 6.14 22.51 9.20
CA ASP A 136 5.55 21.37 9.90
C ASP A 136 4.05 21.59 10.16
N ALA A 137 3.37 20.61 10.73
CA ALA A 137 1.96 20.66 11.05
C ALA A 137 1.61 21.77 12.03
N ALA A 138 2.46 22.02 13.04
CA ALA A 138 2.20 23.04 14.05
C ALA A 138 2.27 24.45 13.46
N SER A 139 3.28 24.76 12.67
CA SER A 139 3.42 26.05 11.98
C SER A 139 2.36 26.24 10.89
N PHE A 140 1.92 25.16 10.20
CA PHE A 140 0.78 25.19 9.29
C PHE A 140 -0.51 25.54 10.02
N ALA A 141 -0.79 24.87 11.15
CA ALA A 141 -2.00 25.07 11.95
C ALA A 141 -2.10 26.49 12.52
N ALA A 142 -0.97 27.10 12.88
CA ALA A 142 -0.90 28.42 13.50
C ALA A 142 -1.43 29.56 12.61
N ASP A 143 -1.42 29.43 11.29
CA ASP A 143 -2.00 30.40 10.37
C ASP A 143 -3.34 29.88 9.81
N ALA A 144 -4.43 30.55 10.20
CA ALA A 144 -5.79 30.20 9.77
C ALA A 144 -6.03 30.39 8.26
N ALA A 145 -5.15 31.09 7.55
CA ALA A 145 -5.24 31.25 6.10
C ALA A 145 -4.77 30.03 5.32
N ASN A 146 -3.94 29.16 5.92
CA ASN A 146 -3.43 27.96 5.24
C ASN A 146 -4.54 26.91 5.03
N LEU A 147 -4.62 26.35 3.83
CA LEU A 147 -5.64 25.41 3.41
C LEU A 147 -5.05 24.03 3.15
N VAL A 148 -5.77 22.96 3.53
CA VAL A 148 -5.44 21.58 3.24
C VAL A 148 -6.41 20.98 2.23
N GLY A 149 -5.88 20.32 1.20
CA GLY A 149 -6.66 19.51 0.25
C GLY A 149 -6.80 18.09 0.74
N ALA A 150 -8.00 17.50 0.63
CA ALA A 150 -8.25 16.11 1.02
C ALA A 150 -9.40 15.50 0.20
N GLN A 151 -9.46 14.16 0.18
CA GLN A 151 -10.62 13.41 -0.28
C GLN A 151 -11.38 12.90 0.95
N ALA A 152 -12.69 13.11 1.00
CA ALA A 152 -13.51 12.77 2.16
C ALA A 152 -13.46 11.28 2.51
N GLY A 153 -13.46 10.94 3.81
CA GLY A 153 -13.48 9.56 4.30
C GLY A 153 -12.17 8.79 4.15
N THR A 154 -11.11 9.45 3.65
CA THR A 154 -9.77 8.84 3.59
C THR A 154 -9.04 8.98 4.93
N THR A 155 -8.04 8.11 5.18
CA THR A 155 -7.14 8.29 6.34
C THR A 155 -6.43 9.65 6.27
N ASN A 156 -6.05 10.10 5.08
CA ASN A 156 -5.40 11.40 4.86
C ASN A 156 -6.29 12.57 5.33
N PHE A 157 -7.62 12.48 5.05
CA PHE A 157 -8.59 13.45 5.56
C PHE A 157 -8.61 13.46 7.09
N TYR A 158 -8.72 12.29 7.73
CA TYR A 158 -8.77 12.20 9.19
C TYR A 158 -7.45 12.64 9.85
N VAL A 159 -6.30 12.39 9.23
CA VAL A 159 -5.01 12.92 9.72
C VAL A 159 -5.00 14.45 9.63
N ALA A 160 -5.53 15.06 8.57
CA ALA A 160 -5.67 16.51 8.49
C ALA A 160 -6.57 17.06 9.61
N VAL A 161 -7.69 16.39 9.86
CA VAL A 161 -8.65 16.78 10.92
C VAL A 161 -8.05 16.69 12.31
N TYR A 162 -7.56 15.48 12.67
CA TYR A 162 -7.24 15.16 14.07
C TYR A 162 -5.78 15.43 14.45
N ASN A 163 -4.84 15.32 13.50
CA ASN A 163 -3.42 15.51 13.80
C ASN A 163 -2.90 16.90 13.43
N VAL A 164 -3.67 17.67 12.63
CA VAL A 164 -3.25 19.01 12.15
C VAL A 164 -4.22 20.11 12.57
N LEU A 165 -5.55 19.91 12.56
CA LEU A 165 -6.57 20.96 12.66
C LEU A 165 -7.56 20.80 13.83
N ASP A 166 -7.11 20.31 14.98
CA ASP A 166 -7.84 20.31 16.27
C ASP A 166 -9.18 19.51 16.30
N GLY A 167 -9.42 18.60 15.34
CA GLY A 167 -10.49 17.61 15.41
C GLY A 167 -11.87 18.05 14.89
N ASP A 168 -11.98 19.11 14.13
CA ASP A 168 -13.23 19.53 13.47
C ASP A 168 -13.29 19.05 12.02
N GLU A 169 -14.13 18.03 11.74
CA GLU A 169 -14.34 17.50 10.38
C GLU A 169 -15.01 18.52 9.44
N ALA A 170 -15.71 19.52 9.99
CA ALA A 170 -16.32 20.61 9.23
C ALA A 170 -15.41 21.84 9.10
N ASN A 171 -14.13 21.73 9.47
CA ASN A 171 -13.19 22.83 9.44
C ASN A 171 -13.10 23.44 8.02
N PRO A 172 -13.41 24.75 7.84
CA PRO A 172 -13.45 25.40 6.52
C PRO A 172 -12.09 25.46 5.81
N ARG A 173 -11.02 25.18 6.54
CA ARG A 173 -9.66 25.08 5.98
C ARG A 173 -9.43 23.78 5.19
N ILE A 174 -10.27 22.76 5.37
CA ILE A 174 -10.23 21.52 4.61
C ILE A 174 -11.03 21.70 3.33
N LYS A 175 -10.35 21.60 2.19
CA LYS A 175 -10.98 21.64 0.86
C LYS A 175 -11.11 20.22 0.35
N LEU A 176 -12.35 19.79 0.11
CA LEU A 176 -12.67 18.44 -0.33
C LEU A 176 -12.67 18.35 -1.85
N PHE A 177 -12.10 17.26 -2.36
CA PHE A 177 -12.00 16.94 -3.77
C PHE A 177 -12.58 15.53 -4.02
N ASP A 178 -13.04 15.28 -5.25
CA ASP A 178 -13.66 14.01 -5.63
C ASP A 178 -12.66 12.86 -5.67
N THR A 179 -11.40 13.13 -6.05
CA THR A 179 -10.33 12.14 -6.09
C THR A 179 -9.07 12.66 -5.42
N PHE A 180 -8.23 11.75 -4.99
CA PHE A 180 -6.93 12.09 -4.39
C PHE A 180 -6.05 12.88 -5.38
N GLY A 181 -5.98 12.47 -6.64
CA GLY A 181 -5.22 13.17 -7.68
C GLY A 181 -5.68 14.61 -7.91
N THR A 182 -6.98 14.90 -7.79
CA THR A 182 -7.49 16.29 -7.92
C THR A 182 -7.06 17.17 -6.75
N SER A 183 -6.90 16.63 -5.54
CA SER A 183 -6.35 17.37 -4.40
C SER A 183 -4.88 17.76 -4.62
N VAL A 184 -4.09 16.86 -5.22
CA VAL A 184 -2.68 17.15 -5.57
C VAL A 184 -2.59 18.18 -6.70
N ALA A 185 -3.47 18.11 -7.70
CA ALA A 185 -3.55 19.12 -8.74
C ALA A 185 -3.89 20.51 -8.18
N ALA A 186 -4.81 20.59 -7.20
CA ALA A 186 -5.13 21.83 -6.49
C ALA A 186 -3.94 22.37 -5.66
N LEU A 187 -3.13 21.47 -5.05
CA LEU A 187 -1.87 21.87 -4.40
C LEU A 187 -0.90 22.49 -5.40
N GLN A 188 -0.73 21.87 -6.55
CA GLN A 188 0.15 22.38 -7.61
C GLN A 188 -0.32 23.74 -8.15
N ALA A 189 -1.64 23.93 -8.30
CA ALA A 189 -2.24 25.18 -8.74
C ALA A 189 -2.18 26.30 -7.69
N GLY A 190 -1.98 25.97 -6.41
CA GLY A 190 -1.98 26.92 -5.30
C GLY A 190 -3.36 27.19 -4.69
N ASP A 191 -4.36 26.36 -5.02
CA ASP A 191 -5.71 26.45 -4.43
C ASP A 191 -5.75 25.93 -3.00
N VAL A 192 -4.79 25.05 -2.65
CA VAL A 192 -4.51 24.60 -1.27
C VAL A 192 -3.00 24.67 -1.01
N ASP A 193 -2.61 24.62 0.26
CA ASP A 193 -1.22 24.83 0.69
C ASP A 193 -0.51 23.52 1.03
N THR A 194 -1.25 22.50 1.41
CA THR A 194 -0.74 21.14 1.67
C THR A 194 -1.78 20.09 1.31
N VAL A 195 -1.30 18.86 1.06
CA VAL A 195 -2.10 17.65 1.00
C VAL A 195 -1.43 16.61 1.90
N LEU A 196 -2.22 15.94 2.75
CA LEU A 196 -1.72 14.81 3.56
C LEU A 196 -1.75 13.56 2.70
N MET A 197 -0.68 12.76 2.76
CA MET A 197 -0.61 11.51 2.00
C MET A 197 0.39 10.54 2.62
N ASP A 198 0.30 9.30 2.20
CA ASP A 198 1.30 8.30 2.53
C ASP A 198 2.65 8.58 1.82
N GLN A 199 3.74 8.09 2.43
CA GLN A 199 5.09 8.30 1.93
C GLN A 199 5.31 7.77 0.51
N THR A 200 4.67 6.65 0.17
CA THR A 200 4.83 6.01 -1.14
C THR A 200 4.27 6.90 -2.24
N SER A 201 3.04 7.40 -2.03
CA SER A 201 2.40 8.33 -2.97
C SER A 201 3.10 9.67 -3.02
N ALA A 202 3.56 10.21 -1.87
CA ALA A 202 4.35 11.45 -1.84
C ALA A 202 5.61 11.33 -2.71
N ASN A 203 6.35 10.24 -2.58
CA ASN A 203 7.53 9.98 -3.40
C ASN A 203 7.16 9.79 -4.89
N GLY A 204 6.03 9.14 -5.17
CA GLY A 204 5.51 9.00 -6.54
C GLY A 204 5.24 10.35 -7.20
N TYR A 205 4.50 11.23 -6.53
CA TYR A 205 4.21 12.57 -7.06
C TYR A 205 5.47 13.46 -7.19
N ILE A 206 6.42 13.37 -6.25
CA ILE A 206 7.69 14.09 -6.32
C ILE A 206 8.52 13.58 -7.52
N GLY A 207 8.58 12.26 -7.72
CA GLY A 207 9.30 11.65 -8.82
C GLY A 207 8.71 12.00 -10.20
N ALA A 208 7.38 11.96 -10.32
CA ALA A 208 6.67 12.31 -11.55
C ALA A 208 6.70 13.81 -11.88
N ASN A 209 6.94 14.68 -10.88
CA ASN A 209 6.96 16.14 -11.04
C ASN A 209 8.22 16.76 -10.43
N PRO A 210 9.41 16.55 -11.01
CA PRO A 210 10.66 17.01 -10.43
C PRO A 210 10.66 18.53 -10.17
N GLY A 211 10.90 18.90 -8.90
CA GLY A 211 10.96 20.30 -8.49
C GLY A 211 9.61 20.97 -8.22
N ALA A 212 8.47 20.24 -8.34
CA ALA A 212 7.15 20.78 -8.03
C ALA A 212 6.79 20.68 -6.55
N PHE A 213 7.18 19.61 -5.88
CA PHE A 213 6.78 19.28 -4.51
C PHE A 213 7.95 18.93 -3.60
N LYS A 214 7.71 19.00 -2.29
CA LYS A 214 8.57 18.50 -1.23
C LYS A 214 7.74 18.03 -0.04
N ILE A 215 8.31 17.14 0.76
CA ILE A 215 7.78 16.73 2.06
C ILE A 215 8.32 17.69 3.13
N ILE A 216 7.47 18.04 4.11
CA ILE A 216 7.86 18.83 5.28
C ILE A 216 7.42 18.17 6.58
N GLY A 217 8.09 18.53 7.68
CA GLY A 217 7.80 18.05 9.04
C GLY A 217 8.16 16.58 9.25
N GLU A 218 7.84 16.10 10.46
CA GLU A 218 7.96 14.69 10.82
C GLU A 218 6.69 13.92 10.41
N PRO A 219 6.77 12.58 10.28
CA PRO A 219 5.60 11.77 10.01
C PRO A 219 4.49 11.97 11.05
N LEU A 220 3.25 12.07 10.59
CA LEU A 220 2.06 12.30 11.41
C LEU A 220 1.40 11.00 11.88
N GLY A 221 1.87 9.86 11.41
CA GLY A 221 1.40 8.54 11.77
C GLY A 221 1.98 7.46 10.87
N THR A 222 1.72 6.21 11.24
CA THR A 222 2.07 5.02 10.46
C THR A 222 0.79 4.26 10.15
N GLU A 223 0.71 3.68 8.96
CA GLU A 223 -0.45 2.91 8.51
C GLU A 223 -0.03 1.66 7.75
N ASP A 224 -0.87 0.64 7.83
CA ASP A 224 -0.73 -0.60 7.07
C ASP A 224 -1.85 -0.68 6.02
N PHE A 225 -1.50 -1.00 4.78
CA PHE A 225 -2.48 -1.19 3.70
C PHE A 225 -2.80 -2.66 3.52
N GLY A 226 -4.09 -2.97 3.33
CA GLY A 226 -4.60 -4.30 3.03
C GLY A 226 -5.67 -4.26 1.96
N PHE A 227 -5.88 -5.38 1.29
CA PHE A 227 -7.05 -5.58 0.45
C PHE A 227 -8.28 -5.74 1.31
N ILE A 228 -9.39 -5.10 0.93
CA ILE A 228 -10.68 -5.28 1.58
C ILE A 228 -11.48 -6.38 0.88
N LEU A 229 -12.24 -7.14 1.67
CA LEU A 229 -13.04 -8.25 1.18
C LEU A 229 -14.43 -8.22 1.82
N THR A 230 -15.41 -8.78 1.12
CA THR A 230 -16.74 -8.98 1.67
C THR A 230 -16.65 -9.76 2.99
N PRO A 231 -17.41 -9.39 4.05
CA PRO A 231 -17.37 -10.08 5.33
C PRO A 231 -17.63 -11.58 5.22
N GLY A 232 -16.76 -12.39 5.80
CA GLY A 232 -16.80 -13.86 5.72
C GLY A 232 -16.31 -14.43 4.40
N SER A 233 -15.56 -13.67 3.60
CA SER A 233 -15.04 -14.10 2.30
C SER A 233 -14.12 -15.32 2.42
N ASP A 234 -14.33 -16.29 1.55
CA ASP A 234 -13.46 -17.48 1.40
C ASP A 234 -12.11 -17.15 0.76
N LEU A 235 -11.93 -15.93 0.26
CA LEU A 235 -10.71 -15.46 -0.37
C LEU A 235 -9.65 -14.93 0.61
N VAL A 236 -9.99 -14.59 1.85
CA VAL A 236 -9.05 -14.03 2.83
C VAL A 236 -7.86 -14.96 3.06
N ALA A 237 -8.12 -16.22 3.38
CA ALA A 237 -7.04 -17.18 3.67
C ALA A 237 -6.18 -17.51 2.43
N PRO A 238 -6.73 -17.78 1.23
CA PRO A 238 -5.96 -17.93 0.01
C PRO A 238 -5.08 -16.72 -0.33
N ILE A 239 -5.65 -15.51 -0.27
CA ILE A 239 -4.91 -14.26 -0.55
C ILE A 239 -3.74 -14.10 0.42
N ASN A 240 -3.96 -14.31 1.73
CA ASN A 240 -2.90 -14.19 2.74
C ASN A 240 -1.79 -15.24 2.52
N ALA A 241 -2.14 -16.47 2.16
CA ALA A 241 -1.16 -17.49 1.83
C ALA A 241 -0.30 -17.10 0.61
N ALA A 242 -0.92 -16.55 -0.44
CA ALA A 242 -0.20 -16.06 -1.61
C ALA A 242 0.69 -14.85 -1.27
N LEU A 243 0.17 -13.89 -0.48
CA LEU A 243 0.94 -12.73 0.00
C LEU A 243 2.17 -13.16 0.80
N ALA A 244 2.03 -14.15 1.68
CA ALA A 244 3.15 -14.67 2.46
C ALA A 244 4.25 -15.25 1.56
N GLN A 245 3.89 -16.00 0.50
CA GLN A 245 4.84 -16.52 -0.47
C GLN A 245 5.51 -15.40 -1.29
N ILE A 246 4.71 -14.42 -1.77
CA ILE A 246 5.20 -13.26 -2.54
C ILE A 246 6.23 -12.47 -1.74
N LYS A 247 6.00 -12.30 -0.44
CA LYS A 247 6.97 -11.65 0.47
C LYS A 247 8.22 -12.51 0.68
N ALA A 248 8.05 -13.83 0.84
CA ALA A 248 9.14 -14.74 1.17
C ALA A 248 10.11 -14.99 0.00
N ASP A 249 9.63 -14.94 -1.25
CA ASP A 249 10.44 -15.25 -2.44
C ASP A 249 11.02 -14.01 -3.14
N GLY A 250 10.83 -12.81 -2.58
CA GLY A 250 11.36 -11.56 -3.11
C GLY A 250 10.54 -10.93 -4.24
N THR A 251 9.39 -11.51 -4.60
CA THR A 251 8.50 -10.93 -5.62
C THR A 251 7.96 -9.56 -5.16
N MET A 252 7.63 -9.42 -3.86
CA MET A 252 7.20 -8.14 -3.31
C MET A 252 8.27 -7.06 -3.48
N ASP A 253 9.52 -7.37 -3.17
CA ASP A 253 10.64 -6.44 -3.31
C ASP A 253 10.83 -6.01 -4.77
N ALA A 254 10.69 -6.95 -5.72
CA ALA A 254 10.77 -6.65 -7.14
C ALA A 254 9.63 -5.74 -7.62
N LEU A 255 8.40 -5.94 -7.13
CA LEU A 255 7.26 -5.09 -7.44
C LEU A 255 7.43 -3.67 -6.86
N GLN A 256 7.90 -3.56 -5.61
CA GLN A 256 8.20 -2.27 -5.00
C GLN A 256 9.34 -1.55 -5.73
N GLN A 257 10.40 -2.27 -6.13
CA GLN A 257 11.49 -1.72 -6.93
C GLN A 257 10.95 -1.14 -8.26
N LYS A 258 10.10 -1.89 -8.96
CA LYS A 258 9.48 -1.46 -10.22
C LYS A 258 8.69 -0.17 -10.03
N TRP A 259 7.77 -0.11 -9.05
CA TRP A 259 6.79 0.96 -8.95
C TRP A 259 7.27 2.18 -8.16
N PHE A 260 8.14 2.00 -7.15
CA PHE A 260 8.58 3.09 -6.29
C PHE A 260 9.88 3.75 -6.75
N TYR A 261 10.68 3.03 -7.57
CA TYR A 261 11.99 3.54 -7.98
C TYR A 261 12.15 3.62 -9.50
N GLU A 262 11.79 2.56 -10.24
CA GLU A 262 12.06 2.49 -11.68
C GLU A 262 11.02 3.23 -12.50
N TYR A 263 9.73 3.09 -12.17
CA TYR A 263 8.66 3.78 -12.89
C TYR A 263 8.83 5.30 -12.84
N ASN A 264 9.15 5.86 -11.68
CA ASN A 264 9.38 7.29 -11.51
C ASN A 264 10.63 7.80 -12.21
N SER A 265 11.64 6.95 -12.45
CA SER A 265 12.86 7.34 -13.17
C SER A 265 12.73 7.28 -14.69
N ALA A 266 11.66 6.68 -15.20
CA ALA A 266 11.40 6.49 -16.63
C ALA A 266 10.49 7.58 -17.26
N GLN A 267 9.89 8.46 -16.44
CA GLN A 267 9.09 9.61 -16.85
C GLN A 267 9.90 10.91 -16.81
#